data_4397cf784694991be843ffa82b5247ba
#
_entry.id   4397cf784694991be843ffa82b5247ba
#
_cell.length_a   1.000
_cell.length_b   1.000
_cell.length_c   1.000
_cell.angle_alpha   90.00
_cell.angle_beta   90.00
_cell.angle_gamma   90.00
#
_symmetry.space_group_name_H-M   'P 1'
#
loop_
_entity.id
_entity.type
_entity.pdbx_description
1 polymer ?
#
loop_
_entity_poly.entity_id
_entity_poly.type
_entity_poly.pdbx_seq_one_letter_code
_entity_poly.pdbx_strand_id
1 'polypeptide(L)'
;MEKAYKLEFKNEQTGSLVVNCCGCSKTEPLHSFGPALKPHYMIHYVLSGKGIFRIAGQEYPLEAGSGFLITPGELSFYQSDEKEPWTYVWVGFSGSGAENFVSYMGLSV
;
A
#
# COMPACT_ATOMS: atom_id res chain seq x y z
N MET A 1 -9.01 -16.94 8.84
CA MET A 1 -8.49 -16.12 9.94
C MET A 1 -7.50 -15.09 9.42
N GLU A 2 -7.69 -13.87 9.81
CA GLU A 2 -6.81 -12.79 9.37
C GLU A 2 -5.49 -12.80 10.15
N LYS A 3 -4.39 -12.60 9.42
CA LYS A 3 -3.06 -12.45 10.02
C LYS A 3 -2.38 -11.23 9.41
N ALA A 4 -1.83 -10.38 10.26
CA ALA A 4 -1.12 -9.19 9.83
C ALA A 4 0.15 -9.01 10.64
N TYR A 5 1.21 -8.61 9.97
CA TYR A 5 2.49 -8.30 10.59
C TYR A 5 2.92 -6.93 10.12
N LYS A 6 3.37 -6.12 11.06
CA LYS A 6 3.81 -4.75 10.78
C LYS A 6 5.08 -4.45 11.53
N LEU A 7 6.04 -3.86 10.84
CA LEU A 7 7.25 -3.31 11.44
C LEU A 7 7.25 -1.81 11.27
N GLU A 8 7.47 -1.10 12.35
CA GLU A 8 7.65 0.35 12.32
C GLU A 8 9.07 0.68 12.72
N PHE A 9 9.68 1.63 12.03
CA PHE A 9 11.04 2.02 12.27
C PHE A 9 11.09 3.37 12.96
N LYS A 10 11.89 3.45 14.01
CA LYS A 10 12.24 4.74 14.61
C LYS A 10 13.19 5.42 13.65
N ASN A 11 12.71 6.48 13.04
CA ASN A 11 13.51 7.20 12.07
C ASN A 11 14.37 8.23 12.76
N GLU A 12 15.58 7.84 13.09
CA GLU A 12 16.65 8.74 13.46
C GLU A 12 17.44 9.17 12.21
N GLN A 13 17.08 8.58 11.07
CA GLN A 13 17.74 8.87 9.81
C GLN A 13 17.12 10.09 9.15
N THR A 14 17.98 10.98 8.72
CA THR A 14 17.64 12.04 7.80
C THR A 14 18.27 11.67 6.47
N GLY A 15 17.48 11.49 5.45
CA GLY A 15 17.98 11.10 4.15
C GLY A 15 16.94 11.32 3.08
N SER A 16 17.36 11.13 1.83
CA SER A 16 16.48 11.31 0.69
C SER A 16 15.39 10.24 0.61
N LEU A 17 15.64 9.08 1.22
CA LEU A 17 14.66 8.00 1.24
C LEU A 17 14.72 7.32 2.61
N VAL A 18 13.59 7.30 3.28
CA VAL A 18 13.46 6.74 4.62
C VAL A 18 12.32 5.75 4.65
N VAL A 19 12.58 4.51 5.09
CA VAL A 19 11.54 3.52 5.28
C VAL A 19 10.89 3.75 6.64
N ASN A 20 9.57 3.92 6.65
CA ASN A 20 8.79 4.19 7.86
C ASN A 20 8.21 2.93 8.46
N CYS A 21 7.72 2.03 7.60
CA CYS A 21 7.09 0.80 8.03
C CYS A 21 7.05 -0.21 6.88
N CYS A 22 6.83 -1.46 7.22
CA CYS A 22 6.53 -2.50 6.25
C CYS A 22 5.72 -3.59 6.92
N GLY A 23 5.06 -4.41 6.13
CA GLY A 23 4.25 -5.48 6.70
C GLY A 23 3.68 -6.42 5.67
N CYS A 24 2.92 -7.37 6.19
CA CYS A 24 2.23 -8.38 5.42
C CYS A 24 0.86 -8.59 6.06
N SER A 25 -0.17 -8.67 5.24
CA SER A 25 -1.53 -8.95 5.71
C SER A 25 -2.17 -10.05 4.89
N LYS A 26 -2.63 -11.09 5.58
CA LYS A 26 -3.53 -12.07 5.02
C LYS A 26 -4.93 -11.69 5.48
N THR A 27 -5.76 -11.23 4.56
CA THR A 27 -7.03 -10.62 4.91
C THR A 27 -8.18 -11.62 4.89
N GLU A 28 -9.27 -11.26 5.56
CA GLU A 28 -10.54 -11.98 5.48
C GLU A 28 -11.39 -11.40 4.34
N PRO A 29 -12.44 -12.12 3.91
CA PRO A 29 -13.34 -11.62 2.89
C PRO A 29 -13.86 -10.22 3.21
N LEU A 30 -13.87 -9.35 2.22
CA LEU A 30 -14.35 -7.97 2.31
C LEU A 30 -13.63 -7.08 3.31
N HIS A 31 -12.50 -7.54 3.88
CA HIS A 31 -11.69 -6.68 4.74
C HIS A 31 -11.30 -5.42 3.97
N SER A 32 -11.54 -4.27 4.54
CA SER A 32 -11.30 -3.00 3.88
C SER A 32 -10.46 -2.06 4.74
N PHE A 33 -9.79 -1.13 4.06
CA PHE A 33 -9.06 -0.06 4.71
C PHE A 33 -9.37 1.25 4.00
N GLY A 34 -9.72 2.25 4.80
CA GLY A 34 -10.07 3.57 4.27
C GLY A 34 -11.57 3.78 4.17
N PRO A 35 -11.97 4.89 3.55
CA PRO A 35 -11.12 5.92 2.96
C PRO A 35 -10.18 6.56 3.98
N ALA A 36 -8.92 6.73 3.61
CA ALA A 36 -7.91 7.27 4.51
C ALA A 36 -6.86 8.08 3.76
N LEU A 37 -6.26 9.04 4.47
CA LEU A 37 -5.10 9.77 4.01
C LEU A 37 -3.87 9.20 4.72
N LYS A 38 -2.79 9.05 3.99
CA LYS A 38 -1.53 8.56 4.54
C LYS A 38 -0.48 9.67 4.55
N PRO A 39 0.38 9.70 5.57
CA PRO A 39 1.43 10.74 5.64
C PRO A 39 2.66 10.43 4.81
N HIS A 40 2.78 9.23 4.26
CA HIS A 40 3.92 8.83 3.43
C HIS A 40 3.46 8.05 2.21
N TYR A 41 4.40 7.82 1.29
CA TYR A 41 4.16 6.92 0.17
C TYR A 41 4.03 5.50 0.69
N MET A 42 3.14 4.73 0.08
CA MET A 42 2.98 3.31 0.41
C MET A 42 2.85 2.52 -0.88
N ILE A 43 3.60 1.42 -0.96
CA ILE A 43 3.51 0.47 -2.06
C ILE A 43 2.96 -0.83 -1.49
N HIS A 44 1.91 -1.34 -2.11
CA HIS A 44 1.33 -2.64 -1.78
C HIS A 44 1.55 -3.58 -2.96
N TYR A 45 1.83 -4.83 -2.69
CA TYR A 45 1.98 -5.87 -3.71
C TYR A 45 1.14 -7.07 -3.30
N VAL A 46 0.27 -7.52 -4.22
CA VAL A 46 -0.66 -8.62 -3.96
C VAL A 46 0.04 -9.95 -4.24
N LEU A 47 0.19 -10.78 -3.22
CA LEU A 47 0.83 -12.09 -3.33
C LEU A 47 -0.16 -13.16 -3.78
N SER A 48 -1.40 -13.10 -3.31
CA SER A 48 -2.44 -14.05 -3.65
C SER A 48 -3.81 -13.41 -3.49
N GLY A 49 -4.81 -14.01 -4.11
CA GLY A 49 -6.17 -13.50 -4.04
C GLY A 49 -6.36 -12.26 -4.90
N LYS A 50 -7.43 -11.54 -4.65
CA LYS A 50 -7.77 -10.34 -5.39
C LYS A 50 -8.55 -9.35 -4.53
N GLY A 51 -8.71 -8.13 -5.04
CA GLY A 51 -9.46 -7.09 -4.38
C GLY A 51 -9.60 -5.87 -5.27
N ILE A 52 -10.05 -4.78 -4.68
CA ILE A 52 -10.17 -3.51 -5.39
C ILE A 52 -9.37 -2.43 -4.69
N PHE A 53 -8.86 -1.49 -5.48
CA PHE A 53 -8.19 -0.29 -5.01
C PHE A 53 -8.88 0.92 -5.62
N ARG A 54 -9.24 1.88 -4.78
CA ARG A 54 -9.93 3.09 -5.22
C ARG A 54 -9.13 4.32 -4.83
N ILE A 55 -8.84 5.15 -5.82
CA ILE A 55 -8.10 6.39 -5.62
C ILE A 55 -8.47 7.38 -6.73
N ALA A 56 -8.49 8.66 -6.40
CA ALA A 56 -8.78 9.74 -7.36
C ALA A 56 -10.06 9.52 -8.16
N GLY A 57 -11.09 8.96 -7.53
CA GLY A 57 -12.37 8.69 -8.17
C GLY A 57 -12.38 7.49 -9.11
N GLN A 58 -11.29 6.74 -9.18
CA GLN A 58 -11.17 5.55 -10.03
C GLN A 58 -11.10 4.30 -9.18
N GLU A 59 -11.65 3.21 -9.69
CA GLU A 59 -11.60 1.91 -9.04
C GLU A 59 -10.84 0.92 -9.92
N TYR A 60 -9.88 0.23 -9.33
CA TYR A 60 -9.02 -0.71 -10.02
C TYR A 60 -9.17 -2.10 -9.42
N PRO A 61 -9.65 -3.09 -10.17
CA PRO A 61 -9.59 -4.48 -9.71
C PRO A 61 -8.16 -4.99 -9.85
N LEU A 62 -7.65 -5.62 -8.80
CA LEU A 62 -6.27 -6.09 -8.74
C LEU A 62 -6.24 -7.54 -8.26
N GLU A 63 -5.25 -8.27 -8.74
CA GLU A 63 -5.06 -9.68 -8.37
C GLU A 63 -3.58 -9.97 -8.10
N ALA A 64 -3.26 -11.21 -7.78
CA ALA A 64 -1.89 -11.63 -7.52
C ALA A 64 -0.94 -11.19 -8.65
N GLY A 65 0.19 -10.63 -8.28
CA GLY A 65 1.16 -10.08 -9.24
C GLY A 65 0.98 -8.61 -9.54
N SER A 66 -0.10 -8.00 -9.05
CA SER A 66 -0.37 -6.58 -9.21
C SER A 66 -0.02 -5.83 -7.92
N GLY A 67 0.19 -4.54 -8.05
CA GLY A 67 0.44 -3.69 -6.90
C GLY A 67 -0.22 -2.34 -7.05
N PHE A 68 -0.20 -1.56 -5.99
CA PHE A 68 -0.72 -0.21 -6.03
C PHE A 68 0.12 0.74 -5.16
N LEU A 69 0.15 1.99 -5.59
CA LEU A 69 0.87 3.06 -4.94
C LEU A 69 -0.13 4.01 -4.28
N ILE A 70 0.09 4.32 -3.00
CA ILE A 70 -0.63 5.36 -2.30
C ILE A 70 0.34 6.52 -2.10
N THR A 71 -0.05 7.71 -2.58
CA THR A 71 0.75 8.93 -2.41
C THR A 71 0.29 9.71 -1.19
N PRO A 72 1.19 10.48 -0.55
CA PRO A 72 0.80 11.31 0.59
C PRO A 72 -0.32 12.28 0.22
N GLY A 73 -1.32 12.37 1.08
CA GLY A 73 -2.42 13.31 0.90
C GLY A 73 -3.51 12.88 -0.07
N GLU A 74 -3.38 11.72 -0.70
CA GLU A 74 -4.43 11.17 -1.56
C GLU A 74 -5.37 10.29 -0.74
N LEU A 75 -6.67 10.54 -0.88
CA LEU A 75 -7.68 9.71 -0.20
C LEU A 75 -7.78 8.38 -0.93
N SER A 76 -7.48 7.30 -0.23
CA SER A 76 -7.46 5.96 -0.81
C SER A 76 -8.31 4.98 -0.03
N PHE A 77 -8.78 3.96 -0.72
CA PHE A 77 -9.57 2.87 -0.16
C PHE A 77 -9.20 1.58 -0.88
N TYR A 78 -9.08 0.50 -0.14
CA TYR A 78 -8.90 -0.82 -0.74
C TYR A 78 -9.65 -1.86 0.05
N GLN A 79 -10.10 -2.90 -0.65
CA GLN A 79 -10.95 -3.93 -0.08
C GLN A 79 -10.65 -5.28 -0.69
N SER A 80 -10.54 -6.27 0.15
CA SER A 80 -10.36 -7.67 -0.21
C SER A 80 -11.63 -8.23 -0.87
N ASP A 81 -11.44 -9.16 -1.82
CA ASP A 81 -12.56 -9.83 -2.48
C ASP A 81 -13.34 -10.71 -1.49
N GLU A 82 -14.62 -10.91 -1.77
CA GLU A 82 -15.49 -11.74 -0.94
C GLU A 82 -15.13 -13.22 -1.00
N LYS A 83 -14.73 -13.70 -2.18
CA LYS A 83 -14.49 -15.13 -2.43
C LYS A 83 -13.01 -15.49 -2.39
N GLU A 84 -12.16 -14.58 -2.84
CA GLU A 84 -10.73 -14.80 -2.92
C GLU A 84 -9.98 -13.64 -2.23
N PRO A 85 -10.10 -13.54 -0.90
CA PRO A 85 -9.48 -12.44 -0.18
C PRO A 85 -7.96 -12.44 -0.39
N TRP A 86 -7.41 -11.25 -0.54
CA TRP A 86 -6.01 -11.12 -0.87
C TRP A 86 -5.07 -11.20 0.34
N THR A 87 -3.84 -11.62 0.04
CA THR A 87 -2.69 -11.46 0.91
C THR A 87 -1.76 -10.49 0.22
N TYR A 88 -1.31 -9.47 0.94
CA TYR A 88 -0.42 -8.48 0.36
C TYR A 88 0.72 -8.13 1.31
N VAL A 89 1.79 -7.63 0.73
CA VAL A 89 2.90 -7.02 1.46
C VAL A 89 2.93 -5.53 1.14
N TRP A 90 3.47 -4.72 2.05
CA TRP A 90 3.53 -3.28 1.86
C TRP A 90 4.75 -2.68 2.52
N VAL A 91 5.16 -1.54 2.00
CA VAL A 91 6.22 -0.71 2.56
C VAL A 91 5.79 0.75 2.50
N GLY A 92 6.00 1.46 3.61
CA GLY A 92 5.75 2.90 3.68
C GLY A 92 7.09 3.63 3.75
N PHE A 93 7.24 4.68 2.98
CA PHE A 93 8.49 5.43 2.91
C PHE A 93 8.24 6.93 2.69
N SER A 94 9.24 7.71 3.03
CA SER A 94 9.19 9.16 2.90
C SER A 94 10.60 9.69 2.67
N GLY A 95 10.75 11.01 2.74
CA GLY A 95 12.02 11.68 2.55
C GLY A 95 12.01 12.61 1.36
N SER A 96 12.99 13.50 1.28
CA SER A 96 13.05 14.51 0.22
C SER A 96 13.21 13.93 -1.17
N GLY A 97 13.73 12.71 -1.29
CA GLY A 97 13.92 12.02 -2.56
C GLY A 97 12.83 11.00 -2.90
N ALA A 98 11.79 10.87 -2.03
CA ALA A 98 10.76 9.84 -2.23
C ALA A 98 10.02 10.03 -3.55
N GLU A 99 9.65 11.24 -3.89
CA GLU A 99 8.96 11.56 -5.15
C GLU A 99 9.82 11.18 -6.37
N ASN A 100 11.09 11.52 -6.34
CA ASN A 100 12.02 11.17 -7.41
C ASN A 100 12.19 9.66 -7.53
N PHE A 101 12.26 8.98 -6.40
CA PHE A 101 12.36 7.53 -6.35
C PHE A 101 11.15 6.87 -7.02
N VAL A 102 9.95 7.33 -6.70
CA VAL A 102 8.71 6.84 -7.29
C VAL A 102 8.71 7.09 -8.81
N SER A 103 9.08 8.29 -9.24
CA SER A 103 9.19 8.61 -10.67
C SER A 103 10.22 7.74 -11.39
N TYR A 104 11.38 7.53 -10.77
CA TYR A 104 12.44 6.71 -11.32
C TYR A 104 11.98 5.27 -11.54
N MET A 105 11.19 4.74 -10.64
CA MET A 105 10.63 3.38 -10.76
C MET A 105 9.50 3.29 -11.79
N GLY A 106 9.05 4.40 -12.32
CA GLY A 106 7.94 4.43 -13.27
C GLY A 106 6.58 4.23 -12.62
N LEU A 107 6.49 4.40 -11.31
CA LEU A 107 5.22 4.30 -10.60
C LEU A 107 4.45 5.61 -10.69
N SER A 108 3.14 5.50 -10.85
CA SER A 108 2.26 6.66 -10.86
C SER A 108 0.87 6.25 -10.36
N VAL A 109 0.16 7.22 -9.93
CA VAL A 109 -1.23 7.06 -9.50
C VAL A 109 -2.16 7.33 -10.69
#